data_f3aba1eb80f9ac9e520df3ce59dba5b9
#
_entry.id   f3aba1eb80f9ac9e520df3ce59dba5b9
#
_cell.length_a   1.000
_cell.length_b   1.000
_cell.length_c   1.000
_cell.angle_alpha   90.00
_cell.angle_beta   90.00
_cell.angle_gamma   90.00
#
_symmetry.space_group_name_H-M   'P 1'
#
loop_
_entity.id
_entity.type
_entity.pdbx_description
1 polymer ?
#
loop_
_entity_poly.entity_id
_entity_poly.type
_entity_poly.pdbx_seq_one_letter_code
_entity_poly.pdbx_strand_id
1 'polypeptide(L)'
;MNDSEKVKKTVARLVKRHKTTNPFQIADALGVLYQIGACKNEGCYMFLKNHRYIFLSNRLHGAELNLVMAHELGHALLDRKENCYFIKNKTLLLTSRFERRANLFAACLLISD
;
A
#
# COMPACT_ATOMS: atom_id res chain seq x y z
N MET A 1 7.51 21.14 0.97
CA MET A 1 6.37 20.24 1.24
C MET A 1 6.86 19.02 1.99
N ASN A 2 6.28 18.70 3.14
CA ASN A 2 6.68 17.55 3.93
C ASN A 2 6.00 16.27 3.44
N ASP A 3 6.41 15.13 3.99
CA ASP A 3 5.87 13.83 3.58
C ASP A 3 4.34 13.74 3.79
N SER A 4 3.85 14.28 4.91
CA SER A 4 2.42 14.24 5.20
C SER A 4 1.60 14.94 4.11
N GLU A 5 2.04 16.12 3.71
CA GLU A 5 1.36 16.89 2.67
C GLU A 5 1.44 16.20 1.30
N LYS A 6 2.60 15.62 0.98
CA LYS A 6 2.78 14.89 -0.28
C LYS A 6 1.85 13.69 -0.35
N VAL A 7 1.79 12.92 0.73
CA VAL A 7 0.94 11.73 0.78
C VAL A 7 -0.53 12.11 0.65
N LYS A 8 -0.96 13.14 1.40
CA LYS A 8 -2.35 13.60 1.34
C LYS A 8 -2.74 14.06 -0.05
N LYS A 9 -1.85 14.79 -0.72
CA LYS A 9 -2.11 15.25 -2.08
C LYS A 9 -2.16 14.09 -3.07
N THR A 10 -1.28 13.11 -2.90
CA THR A 10 -1.27 11.94 -3.75
C THR A 10 -2.58 11.16 -3.62
N VAL A 11 -3.04 10.93 -2.39
CA VAL A 11 -4.30 10.22 -2.15
C VAL A 11 -5.47 10.99 -2.74
N ALA A 12 -5.55 12.30 -2.47
CA ALA A 12 -6.64 13.13 -2.98
C ALA A 12 -6.72 13.07 -4.50
N ARG A 13 -5.58 13.13 -5.17
CA ARG A 13 -5.51 13.07 -6.63
C ARG A 13 -5.96 11.71 -7.15
N LEU A 14 -5.54 10.62 -6.50
CA LEU A 14 -5.91 9.27 -6.89
C LEU A 14 -7.42 9.04 -6.73
N VAL A 15 -7.97 9.44 -5.60
CA VAL A 15 -9.40 9.28 -5.33
C VAL A 15 -10.23 10.09 -6.32
N LYS A 16 -9.82 11.31 -6.60
CA LYS A 16 -10.51 12.16 -7.56
C LYS A 16 -10.47 11.58 -8.97
N ARG A 17 -9.30 11.09 -9.38
CA ARG A 17 -9.10 10.56 -10.73
C ARG A 17 -9.82 9.24 -10.96
N HIS A 18 -9.75 8.33 -10.00
CA HIS A 18 -10.28 6.98 -10.15
C HIS A 18 -11.66 6.79 -9.53
N LYS A 19 -12.12 7.79 -8.78
CA LYS A 19 -13.45 7.81 -8.15
C LYS A 19 -13.71 6.58 -7.25
N THR A 20 -12.69 6.18 -6.53
CA THR A 20 -12.75 5.06 -5.60
C THR A 20 -11.70 5.22 -4.52
N THR A 21 -11.99 4.66 -3.34
CA THR A 21 -11.01 4.50 -2.26
C THR A 21 -10.59 3.05 -2.10
N ASN A 22 -11.05 2.17 -2.98
CA ASN A 22 -10.73 0.75 -2.93
C ASN A 22 -9.31 0.55 -3.46
N PRO A 23 -8.37 0.07 -2.61
CA PRO A 23 -6.97 -0.07 -3.03
C PRO A 23 -6.77 -1.07 -4.17
N PHE A 24 -7.63 -2.08 -4.28
CA PHE A 24 -7.54 -3.05 -5.37
C PHE A 24 -7.93 -2.41 -6.71
N GLN A 25 -8.97 -1.59 -6.71
CA GLN A 25 -9.37 -0.89 -7.94
C GLN A 25 -8.31 0.11 -8.38
N ILE A 26 -7.69 0.82 -7.44
CA ILE A 26 -6.62 1.75 -7.77
C ILE A 26 -5.42 1.00 -8.31
N ALA A 27 -5.05 -0.13 -7.71
CA ALA A 27 -3.94 -0.95 -8.20
C ALA A 27 -4.21 -1.41 -9.63
N ASP A 28 -5.41 -1.89 -9.92
CA ASP A 28 -5.79 -2.31 -11.28
C ASP A 28 -5.62 -1.16 -12.28
N ALA A 29 -6.11 0.02 -11.92
CA ALA A 29 -6.05 1.18 -12.80
C ALA A 29 -4.61 1.64 -13.07
N LEU A 30 -3.70 1.43 -12.12
CA LEU A 30 -2.31 1.86 -12.24
C LEU A 30 -1.37 0.75 -12.72
N GLY A 31 -1.89 -0.43 -13.01
CA GLY A 31 -1.07 -1.53 -13.48
C GLY A 31 -0.19 -2.17 -12.40
N VAL A 32 -0.56 -1.99 -11.14
CA VAL A 32 0.12 -2.67 -10.04
C VAL A 32 -0.47 -4.08 -9.93
N LEU A 33 0.39 -5.08 -10.02
CA LEU A 33 -0.03 -6.47 -9.99
C LEU A 33 -0.12 -6.95 -8.55
N TYR A 34 -1.10 -7.81 -8.24
CA TYR A 34 -1.22 -8.35 -6.89
C TYR A 34 -1.73 -9.79 -6.95
N GLN A 35 -1.41 -10.52 -5.90
CA GLN A 35 -1.83 -11.91 -5.75
C GLN A 35 -2.07 -12.20 -4.28
N ILE A 36 -3.13 -12.95 -4.00
CA ILE A 36 -3.47 -13.40 -2.67
C ILE A 36 -3.18 -14.90 -2.60
N GLY A 37 -2.43 -15.33 -1.60
CA GLY A 37 -2.07 -16.73 -1.47
C GLY A 37 -1.41 -17.04 -0.14
N ALA A 38 -0.93 -18.26 -0.01
CA ALA A 38 -0.21 -18.69 1.18
C ALA A 38 1.11 -17.94 1.26
N CYS A 39 1.28 -17.14 2.31
CA CYS A 39 2.47 -16.32 2.47
C CYS A 39 2.83 -16.21 3.95
N LYS A 40 4.12 -16.22 4.22
CA LYS A 40 4.63 -16.17 5.59
C LYS A 40 4.33 -14.82 6.25
N ASN A 41 4.49 -13.74 5.52
CA ASN A 41 4.20 -12.39 5.97
C ASN A 41 2.75 -12.02 5.64
N GLU A 42 2.23 -10.96 6.26
CA GLU A 42 0.88 -10.49 5.95
C GLU A 42 0.81 -9.92 4.54
N GLY A 43 1.88 -9.24 4.13
CA GLY A 43 1.97 -8.73 2.77
C GLY A 43 3.40 -8.37 2.43
N CYS A 44 3.65 -8.18 1.14
CA CYS A 44 4.94 -7.64 0.71
C CYS A 44 4.79 -6.90 -0.60
N TYR A 45 5.66 -5.94 -0.81
CA TYR A 45 5.77 -5.21 -2.06
C TYR A 45 7.14 -5.48 -2.67
N MET A 46 7.17 -5.78 -3.96
CA MET A 46 8.41 -6.00 -4.69
C MET A 46 8.40 -5.27 -6.02
N PHE A 47 9.53 -4.64 -6.35
CA PHE A 47 9.76 -4.07 -7.67
C PHE A 47 10.73 -5.00 -8.39
N LEU A 48 10.28 -5.59 -9.49
CA LEU A 48 11.06 -6.61 -10.19
C LEU A 48 10.80 -6.49 -11.69
N LYS A 49 11.87 -6.45 -12.48
CA LYS A 49 11.78 -6.36 -13.94
C LYS A 49 10.87 -5.22 -14.39
N ASN A 50 11.00 -4.09 -13.73
CA ASN A 50 10.24 -2.87 -14.03
C ASN A 50 8.74 -2.99 -13.78
N HIS A 51 8.32 -3.96 -12.99
CA HIS A 51 6.93 -4.15 -12.59
C HIS A 51 6.78 -4.08 -11.08
N ARG A 52 5.62 -3.62 -10.64
CA ARG A 52 5.26 -3.53 -9.23
C ARG A 52 4.37 -4.71 -8.86
N TYR A 53 4.79 -5.45 -7.84
CA TYR A 53 4.05 -6.65 -7.38
C TYR A 53 3.71 -6.53 -5.92
N ILE A 54 2.47 -6.87 -5.57
CA ILE A 54 2.02 -6.95 -4.19
C ILE A 54 1.56 -8.37 -3.93
N PHE A 55 2.05 -8.96 -2.84
CA PHE A 55 1.62 -10.29 -2.40
C PHE A 55 0.94 -10.14 -1.05
N LEU A 56 -0.23 -10.78 -0.90
CA LEU A 56 -1.04 -10.67 0.30
C LEU A 56 -1.35 -12.06 0.84
N SER A 57 -1.33 -12.21 2.16
CA SER A 57 -1.66 -13.48 2.79
C SER A 57 -3.15 -13.80 2.64
N ASN A 58 -3.46 -15.05 2.33
CA ASN A 58 -4.83 -15.53 2.27
C ASN A 58 -5.50 -15.65 3.64
N ARG A 59 -4.73 -15.38 4.72
CA ARG A 59 -5.29 -15.30 6.07
C ARG A 59 -5.96 -13.97 6.35
N LEU A 60 -5.75 -12.97 5.48
CA LEU A 60 -6.32 -11.63 5.65
C LEU A 60 -7.75 -11.59 5.11
N HIS A 61 -8.65 -10.94 5.84
CA HIS A 61 -10.04 -10.79 5.44
C HIS A 61 -10.57 -9.40 5.77
N GLY A 62 -11.54 -8.95 5.01
CA GLY A 62 -12.31 -7.73 5.30
C GLY A 62 -11.41 -6.49 5.43
N ALA A 63 -11.62 -5.74 6.52
CA ALA A 63 -10.90 -4.49 6.75
C ALA A 63 -9.39 -4.69 6.85
N GLU A 64 -8.95 -5.79 7.43
CA GLU A 64 -7.52 -6.09 7.55
C GLU A 64 -6.88 -6.29 6.18
N LEU A 65 -7.56 -7.01 5.28
CA LEU A 65 -7.08 -7.20 3.92
C LEU A 65 -6.95 -5.86 3.19
N ASN A 66 -7.96 -5.00 3.29
CA ASN A 66 -7.90 -3.68 2.67
C ASN A 66 -6.79 -2.82 3.25
N LEU A 67 -6.58 -2.89 4.56
CA LEU A 67 -5.52 -2.13 5.21
C LEU A 67 -4.15 -2.54 4.71
N VAL A 68 -3.88 -3.84 4.67
CA VAL A 68 -2.58 -4.34 4.21
C VAL A 68 -2.39 -4.02 2.72
N MET A 69 -3.43 -4.21 1.90
CA MET A 69 -3.34 -3.85 0.48
C MET A 69 -3.06 -2.36 0.29
N ALA A 70 -3.74 -1.49 1.03
CA ALA A 70 -3.52 -0.05 0.94
C ALA A 70 -2.10 0.33 1.37
N HIS A 71 -1.57 -0.31 2.40
CA HIS A 71 -0.21 -0.10 2.88
C HIS A 71 0.81 -0.48 1.79
N GLU A 72 0.66 -1.68 1.20
CA GLU A 72 1.57 -2.13 0.14
C GLU A 72 1.45 -1.25 -1.10
N LEU A 73 0.24 -0.81 -1.43
CA LEU A 73 0.03 0.13 -2.54
C LEU A 73 0.77 1.45 -2.28
N GLY A 74 0.79 1.89 -1.02
CA GLY A 74 1.57 3.06 -0.62
C GLY A 74 3.04 2.91 -0.96
N HIS A 75 3.63 1.76 -0.66
CA HIS A 75 5.02 1.48 -1.07
C HIS A 75 5.18 1.55 -2.58
N ALA A 76 4.26 0.93 -3.32
CA ALA A 76 4.33 0.88 -4.77
C ALA A 76 4.29 2.27 -5.42
N LEU A 77 3.58 3.21 -4.82
CA LEU A 77 3.38 4.54 -5.39
C LEU A 77 4.37 5.58 -4.86
N LEU A 78 4.84 5.42 -3.63
CA LEU A 78 5.72 6.41 -3.00
C LEU A 78 7.19 6.01 -3.03
N ASP A 79 7.47 4.73 -2.94
CA ASP A 79 8.82 4.20 -2.83
C ASP A 79 8.99 2.98 -3.75
N ARG A 80 8.71 3.20 -5.02
CA ARG A 80 8.56 2.16 -6.03
C ARG A 80 9.69 1.14 -6.05
N LYS A 81 10.95 1.59 -5.88
CA LYS A 81 12.12 0.71 -6.00
C LYS A 81 12.54 0.04 -4.69
N GLU A 82 11.83 0.30 -3.61
CA GLU A 82 12.15 -0.28 -2.30
C GLU A 82 11.29 -1.51 -2.05
N ASN A 83 11.92 -2.67 -1.92
CA ASN A 83 11.22 -3.89 -1.58
C ASN A 83 10.86 -3.88 -0.10
N CYS A 84 9.61 -4.13 0.23
CA CYS A 84 9.09 -4.00 1.60
C CYS A 84 8.23 -5.20 1.98
N TYR A 85 8.35 -5.62 3.24
CA TYR A 85 7.57 -6.71 3.81
C TYR A 85 6.73 -6.17 4.96
N PHE A 86 5.42 -6.39 4.91
CA PHE A 86 4.55 -6.07 6.02
C PHE A 86 4.58 -7.23 7.00
N ILE A 87 5.02 -6.95 8.22
CA ILE A 87 5.09 -7.94 9.29
C ILE A 87 4.25 -7.41 10.45
N LYS A 88 3.17 -8.12 10.75
CA LYS A 88 2.29 -7.78 11.86
C LYS A 88 3.09 -7.81 13.17
N ASN A 89 2.81 -6.88 14.05
CA ASN A 89 3.45 -6.77 15.37
C ASN A 89 4.95 -6.39 15.36
N LYS A 90 5.45 -5.92 14.24
CA LYS A 90 6.83 -5.41 14.16
C LYS A 90 6.82 -3.89 14.25
N THR A 91 6.53 -3.37 15.42
CA THR A 91 6.42 -1.92 15.62
C THR A 91 7.71 -1.16 15.34
N LEU A 92 8.87 -1.82 15.50
CA LEU A 92 10.15 -1.19 15.21
C LEU A 92 10.29 -0.77 13.75
N LEU A 93 9.61 -1.45 12.84
CA LEU A 93 9.64 -1.11 11.42
C LEU A 93 8.89 0.18 11.12
N LEU A 94 8.03 0.63 12.05
CA LEU A 94 7.28 1.86 11.88
C LEU A 94 8.16 3.10 11.99
N THR A 95 9.41 2.96 12.45
CA THR A 95 10.35 4.08 12.49
C THR A 95 10.93 4.41 11.13
N SER A 96 10.90 3.48 10.19
CA SER A 96 11.36 3.70 8.83
C SER A 96 10.52 4.78 8.14
N ARG A 97 11.17 5.67 7.40
CA ARG A 97 10.47 6.68 6.62
C ARG A 97 9.53 6.05 5.60
N PHE A 98 9.96 4.96 4.97
CA PHE A 98 9.15 4.25 3.97
C PHE A 98 7.89 3.67 4.62
N GLU A 99 8.03 3.08 5.80
CA GLU A 99 6.90 2.50 6.51
C GLU A 99 5.93 3.57 7.01
N ARG A 100 6.45 4.70 7.51
CA ARG A 100 5.59 5.80 7.94
C ARG A 100 4.79 6.37 6.78
N ARG A 101 5.41 6.52 5.60
CA ARG A 101 4.69 7.01 4.43
C ARG A 101 3.62 6.05 3.96
N ALA A 102 3.92 4.76 3.95
CA ALA A 102 2.95 3.74 3.55
C ALA A 102 1.78 3.67 4.52
N ASN A 103 2.04 3.78 5.82
CA ASN A 103 0.98 3.81 6.84
C ASN A 103 0.10 5.04 6.67
N LEU A 104 0.70 6.19 6.43
CA LEU A 104 -0.06 7.42 6.23
C LEU A 104 -0.90 7.34 4.94
N PHE A 105 -0.33 6.79 3.88
CA PHE A 105 -1.06 6.57 2.63
C PHE A 105 -2.29 5.70 2.86
N ALA A 106 -2.12 4.58 3.54
CA ALA A 106 -3.21 3.66 3.83
C ALA A 106 -4.32 4.34 4.66
N ALA A 107 -3.92 5.07 5.70
CA ALA A 107 -4.88 5.76 6.54
C ALA A 107 -5.65 6.82 5.75
N CYS A 108 -4.95 7.63 4.96
CA CYS A 108 -5.59 8.67 4.16
C CYS A 108 -6.55 8.07 3.13
N LEU A 109 -6.14 7.00 2.47
CA LEU A 109 -6.97 6.38 1.44
C LEU A 109 -8.24 5.78 2.03
N LEU A 110 -8.10 5.01 3.12
CA LEU A 110 -9.22 4.24 3.67
C LEU A 110 -10.23 5.10 4.42
N ILE A 111 -9.84 6.29 4.88
CA ILE A 111 -10.76 7.22 5.53
C ILE A 111 -11.25 8.32 4.58
N SER A 112 -10.81 8.31 3.32
CA SER A 112 -11.30 9.25 2.31
C SER A 112 -12.72 8.91 1.89
N ASP A 113 -13.52 9.91 1.69
CA ASP A 113 -14.89 9.73 1.21
C ASP A 113 -15.03 10.08 -0.26
#